data_acdd930fcc33be8ceccb9a4800aa2765
#
_entry.id   acdd930fcc33be8ceccb9a4800aa2765
#
_cell.length_a   1.000
_cell.length_b   1.000
_cell.length_c   1.000
_cell.angle_alpha   90.00
_cell.angle_beta   90.00
_cell.angle_gamma   90.00
#
_symmetry.space_group_name_H-M   'P 1'
#
loop_
_entity.id
_entity.type
_entity.pdbx_description
1 polymer ?
#
loop_
_entity_poly.entity_id
_entity_poly.type
_entity_poly.pdbx_seq_one_letter_code
_entity_poly.pdbx_strand_id
1 'polypeptide(L)'
;MMMSIGNGNLRVDLKLIADMIEPGSRVLDVGCGEGALLDWLGRTKNVDGRGIELSMAGVSAAVSHGLSVIQGDADTDLKDYPSGAFDYVILSQTLQATYEPRTVLSNMLRIGRRAIVSFPNFGHWRVRAHLLFRGAMPVTDTLAYEWYDTPNIHFCTIRDFLNLSRSLGITVEKSIALDRDGKVLPLPDCEGIANLFADQGLFVLAQI
;
A
#
# COMPACT_ATOMS: atom_id res chain seq x y z
N MET A 1 -21.52 -0.58 13.54
CA MET A 1 -22.17 -1.59 12.67
C MET A 1 -21.08 -2.53 12.25
N MET A 2 -20.94 -3.68 12.90
CA MET A 2 -19.90 -4.68 12.63
C MET A 2 -20.07 -5.18 11.20
N MET A 3 -19.18 -4.81 10.29
CA MET A 3 -19.02 -5.53 9.04
C MET A 3 -18.27 -6.82 9.35
N SER A 4 -19.02 -7.91 9.44
CA SER A 4 -18.50 -9.28 9.42
C SER A 4 -17.54 -9.40 8.23
N ILE A 5 -16.29 -9.85 8.48
CA ILE A 5 -15.43 -10.43 7.45
C ILE A 5 -16.10 -11.75 7.07
N GLY A 6 -17.21 -11.61 6.32
CA GLY A 6 -18.04 -12.71 5.83
C GLY A 6 -17.72 -12.96 4.37
N ASN A 7 -17.23 -14.15 4.10
CA ASN A 7 -17.22 -14.82 2.80
C ASN A 7 -16.97 -13.96 1.54
N GLY A 8 -15.71 -13.90 1.12
CA GLY A 8 -15.48 -14.06 -0.32
C GLY A 8 -15.14 -12.82 -1.13
N ASN A 9 -15.07 -11.61 -0.62
CA ASN A 9 -14.74 -10.50 -1.52
C ASN A 9 -13.64 -9.56 -0.97
N LEU A 10 -12.38 -10.02 -1.02
CA LEU A 10 -11.22 -9.16 -0.84
C LEU A 10 -11.27 -8.02 -1.90
N ARG A 11 -10.92 -6.79 -1.51
CA ARG A 11 -10.80 -5.66 -2.45
C ARG A 11 -9.92 -6.06 -3.65
N VAL A 12 -10.23 -5.52 -4.82
CA VAL A 12 -9.57 -5.94 -6.08
C VAL A 12 -8.06 -5.67 -6.05
N ASP A 13 -7.64 -4.52 -5.48
CA ASP A 13 -6.23 -4.18 -5.31
C ASP A 13 -5.50 -5.16 -4.37
N LEU A 14 -6.14 -5.58 -3.27
CA LEU A 14 -5.58 -6.58 -2.36
C LEU A 14 -5.50 -7.98 -3.00
N LYS A 15 -6.46 -8.33 -3.88
CA LYS A 15 -6.36 -9.58 -4.67
C LYS A 15 -5.15 -9.55 -5.60
N LEU A 16 -4.92 -8.43 -6.29
CA LEU A 16 -3.75 -8.27 -7.14
C LEU A 16 -2.44 -8.39 -6.34
N ILE A 17 -2.39 -7.80 -5.13
CA ILE A 17 -1.25 -7.98 -4.22
C ILE A 17 -1.12 -9.47 -3.85
N ALA A 18 -2.21 -10.10 -3.44
CA ALA A 18 -2.20 -11.50 -3.06
C ALA A 18 -1.71 -12.41 -4.20
N ASP A 19 -2.09 -12.13 -5.45
CA ASP A 19 -1.68 -12.91 -6.62
C ASP A 19 -0.15 -12.84 -6.90
N MET A 20 0.52 -11.78 -6.43
CA MET A 20 1.97 -11.60 -6.57
C MET A 20 2.78 -12.34 -5.50
N ILE A 21 2.14 -12.81 -4.44
CA ILE A 21 2.79 -13.47 -3.30
C ILE A 21 2.84 -14.98 -3.55
N GLU A 22 4.02 -15.55 -3.39
CA GLU A 22 4.24 -16.99 -3.53
C GLU A 22 3.65 -17.75 -2.34
N PRO A 23 3.06 -18.94 -2.56
CA PRO A 23 2.58 -19.79 -1.46
C PRO A 23 3.68 -20.14 -0.46
N GLY A 24 3.33 -20.20 0.83
CA GLY A 24 4.24 -20.54 1.92
C GLY A 24 5.26 -19.45 2.28
N SER A 25 5.14 -18.26 1.69
CA SER A 25 6.04 -17.13 1.99
C SER A 25 5.81 -16.57 3.39
N ARG A 26 6.84 -15.87 3.90
CA ARG A 26 6.72 -15.04 5.10
C ARG A 26 6.40 -13.61 4.67
N VAL A 27 5.31 -13.07 5.17
CA VAL A 27 4.77 -11.77 4.76
C VAL A 27 4.61 -10.85 5.97
N LEU A 28 5.09 -9.62 5.87
CA LEU A 28 4.79 -8.54 6.80
C LEU A 28 3.88 -7.53 6.11
N ASP A 29 2.67 -7.32 6.64
CA ASP A 29 1.72 -6.32 6.16
C ASP A 29 1.73 -5.11 7.11
N VAL A 30 2.19 -3.97 6.61
CA VAL A 30 2.37 -2.72 7.37
C VAL A 30 1.18 -1.82 7.13
N GLY A 31 0.46 -1.48 8.21
CA GLY A 31 -0.85 -0.83 8.13
C GLY A 31 -1.93 -1.82 7.68
N CYS A 32 -1.93 -3.00 8.29
CA CYS A 32 -2.77 -4.13 7.87
C CYS A 32 -4.26 -3.95 8.18
N GLY A 33 -4.66 -2.91 8.91
CA GLY A 33 -6.03 -2.69 9.35
C GLY A 33 -6.58 -3.88 10.14
N GLU A 34 -7.74 -4.39 9.75
CA GLU A 34 -8.37 -5.57 10.37
C GLU A 34 -7.76 -6.91 9.89
N GLY A 35 -6.71 -6.89 9.04
CA GLY A 35 -5.98 -8.07 8.59
C GLY A 35 -6.60 -8.83 7.41
N ALA A 36 -7.46 -8.20 6.62
CA ALA A 36 -8.18 -8.87 5.53
C ALA A 36 -7.24 -9.55 4.51
N LEU A 37 -6.12 -8.91 4.16
CA LEU A 37 -5.11 -9.49 3.26
C LEU A 37 -4.40 -10.68 3.91
N LEU A 38 -4.02 -10.57 5.17
CA LEU A 38 -3.33 -11.64 5.93
C LEU A 38 -4.22 -12.87 6.08
N ASP A 39 -5.51 -12.68 6.42
CA ASP A 39 -6.48 -13.77 6.50
C ASP A 39 -6.64 -14.50 5.15
N TRP A 40 -6.78 -13.72 4.06
CA TRP A 40 -6.85 -14.29 2.72
C TRP A 40 -5.60 -15.10 2.36
N LEU A 41 -4.40 -14.54 2.57
CA LEU A 41 -3.12 -15.18 2.27
C LEU A 41 -2.90 -16.44 3.10
N GLY A 42 -3.23 -16.41 4.39
CA GLY A 42 -3.15 -17.58 5.26
C GLY A 42 -4.03 -18.73 4.79
N ARG A 43 -5.30 -18.43 4.43
CA ARG A 43 -6.26 -19.46 3.98
C ARG A 43 -5.99 -20.00 2.58
N THR A 44 -5.53 -19.15 1.65
CA THR A 44 -5.45 -19.54 0.23
C THR A 44 -4.06 -19.96 -0.20
N LYS A 45 -3.02 -19.47 0.45
CA LYS A 45 -1.62 -19.68 0.06
C LYS A 45 -0.72 -20.20 1.19
N ASN A 46 -1.29 -20.50 2.37
CA ASN A 46 -0.53 -20.98 3.53
C ASN A 46 0.67 -20.08 3.88
N VAL A 47 0.47 -18.76 3.83
CA VAL A 47 1.47 -17.74 4.13
C VAL A 47 1.64 -17.59 5.64
N ASP A 48 2.90 -17.50 6.15
CA ASP A 48 3.19 -17.04 7.52
C ASP A 48 3.08 -15.51 7.53
N GLY A 49 1.89 -15.00 7.84
CA GLY A 49 1.56 -13.59 7.80
C GLY A 49 1.71 -12.93 9.17
N ARG A 50 2.37 -11.77 9.19
CA ARG A 50 2.48 -10.88 10.35
C ARG A 50 1.97 -9.51 9.97
N GLY A 51 1.33 -8.80 10.91
CA GLY A 51 0.83 -7.44 10.68
C GLY A 51 1.35 -6.45 11.69
N ILE A 52 1.52 -5.21 11.24
CA ILE A 52 1.68 -4.03 12.09
C ILE A 52 0.50 -3.10 11.77
N GLU A 53 -0.14 -2.61 12.82
CA GLU A 53 -1.26 -1.67 12.68
C GLU A 53 -1.18 -0.61 13.79
N LEU A 54 -1.36 0.66 13.40
CA LEU A 54 -1.29 1.78 14.34
C LEU A 54 -2.51 1.84 15.26
N SER A 55 -3.69 1.54 14.70
CA SER A 55 -4.97 1.59 15.40
C SER A 55 -5.18 0.38 16.29
N MET A 56 -5.35 0.58 17.59
CA MET A 56 -5.70 -0.49 18.53
C MET A 56 -7.01 -1.20 18.13
N ALA A 57 -7.95 -0.49 17.53
CA ALA A 57 -9.20 -1.09 17.04
C ALA A 57 -8.94 -2.10 15.91
N GLY A 58 -8.06 -1.74 14.95
CA GLY A 58 -7.62 -2.63 13.87
C GLY A 58 -6.90 -3.85 14.42
N VAL A 59 -5.93 -3.65 15.34
CA VAL A 59 -5.21 -4.74 16.00
C VAL A 59 -6.18 -5.70 16.70
N SER A 60 -7.10 -5.17 17.51
CA SER A 60 -8.08 -5.99 18.23
C SER A 60 -8.97 -6.80 17.30
N ALA A 61 -9.40 -6.20 16.20
CA ALA A 61 -10.19 -6.88 15.18
C ALA A 61 -9.39 -8.02 14.51
N ALA A 62 -8.16 -7.74 14.06
CA ALA A 62 -7.29 -8.74 13.43
C ALA A 62 -6.97 -9.91 14.38
N VAL A 63 -6.61 -9.63 15.64
CA VAL A 63 -6.32 -10.66 16.65
C VAL A 63 -7.56 -11.49 16.96
N SER A 64 -8.75 -10.90 16.98
CA SER A 64 -10.01 -11.65 17.19
C SER A 64 -10.28 -12.68 16.08
N HIS A 65 -9.71 -12.48 14.88
CA HIS A 65 -9.72 -13.42 13.77
C HIS A 65 -8.56 -14.44 13.79
N GLY A 66 -7.75 -14.43 14.86
CA GLY A 66 -6.62 -15.35 15.02
C GLY A 66 -5.36 -14.94 14.22
N LEU A 67 -5.27 -13.69 13.77
CA LEU A 67 -4.13 -13.20 13.03
C LEU A 67 -3.01 -12.72 13.96
N SER A 68 -1.77 -12.84 13.51
CA SER A 68 -0.59 -12.37 14.23
C SER A 68 -0.33 -10.90 13.90
N VAL A 69 -0.99 -10.00 14.63
CA VAL A 69 -0.88 -8.54 14.43
C VAL A 69 -0.45 -7.89 15.74
N ILE A 70 0.46 -6.93 15.65
CA ILE A 70 0.89 -6.10 16.78
C ILE A 70 0.54 -4.65 16.53
N GLN A 71 0.35 -3.89 17.62
CA GLN A 71 0.29 -2.44 17.53
C GLN A 71 1.70 -1.89 17.27
N GLY A 72 1.82 -1.00 16.28
CA GLY A 72 3.08 -0.37 15.96
C GLY A 72 2.93 0.70 14.89
N ASP A 73 3.96 1.53 14.80
CA ASP A 73 4.08 2.63 13.85
C ASP A 73 5.13 2.31 12.78
N ALA A 74 4.76 2.41 11.51
CA ALA A 74 5.67 2.17 10.39
C ALA A 74 6.91 3.08 10.42
N ASP A 75 6.76 4.32 10.90
CA ASP A 75 7.84 5.30 10.94
C ASP A 75 8.89 4.98 12.00
N THR A 76 8.51 4.34 13.13
CA THR A 76 9.40 4.14 14.27
C THR A 76 9.82 2.68 14.49
N ASP A 77 8.96 1.71 14.18
CA ASP A 77 9.13 0.35 14.67
C ASP A 77 9.75 -0.60 13.62
N LEU A 78 9.67 -0.26 12.32
CA LEU A 78 10.28 -1.08 11.28
C LEU A 78 11.79 -1.26 11.46
N LYS A 79 12.49 -0.30 12.06
CA LYS A 79 13.94 -0.38 12.32
C LYS A 79 14.32 -1.56 13.22
N ASP A 80 13.42 -2.01 14.08
CA ASP A 80 13.66 -3.06 15.08
C ASP A 80 13.49 -4.48 14.49
N TYR A 81 12.96 -4.60 13.27
CA TYR A 81 12.85 -5.87 12.57
C TYR A 81 14.19 -6.33 12.00
N PRO A 82 14.50 -7.64 12.08
CA PRO A 82 15.73 -8.19 11.50
C PRO A 82 15.75 -8.03 9.97
N SER A 83 16.93 -7.82 9.40
CA SER A 83 17.13 -7.82 7.95
C SER A 83 16.84 -9.20 7.37
N GLY A 84 16.14 -9.24 6.22
CA GLY A 84 15.82 -10.49 5.51
C GLY A 84 14.86 -11.42 6.26
N ALA A 85 14.11 -10.90 7.24
CA ALA A 85 13.18 -11.70 8.04
C ALA A 85 11.96 -12.17 7.23
N PHE A 86 11.59 -11.45 6.17
CA PHE A 86 10.41 -11.73 5.35
C PHE A 86 10.75 -11.88 3.88
N ASP A 87 9.90 -12.59 3.15
CA ASP A 87 9.99 -12.70 1.69
C ASP A 87 9.33 -11.49 1.03
N TYR A 88 8.22 -11.00 1.61
CA TYR A 88 7.51 -9.80 1.18
C TYR A 88 7.19 -8.89 2.36
N VAL A 89 7.36 -7.58 2.15
CA VAL A 89 6.84 -6.53 3.04
C VAL A 89 5.85 -5.70 2.25
N ILE A 90 4.64 -5.55 2.74
CA ILE A 90 3.53 -4.89 2.05
C ILE A 90 3.21 -3.57 2.75
N LEU A 91 2.96 -2.53 1.98
CA LEU A 91 2.46 -1.23 2.43
C LEU A 91 1.35 -0.79 1.47
N SER A 92 0.12 -1.20 1.77
CA SER A 92 -1.03 -0.92 0.92
C SER A 92 -1.78 0.32 1.39
N GLN A 93 -1.86 1.34 0.52
CA GLN A 93 -2.59 2.60 0.77
C GLN A 93 -2.16 3.33 2.06
N THR A 94 -0.89 3.18 2.47
CA THR A 94 -0.37 3.71 3.74
C THR A 94 0.82 4.64 3.55
N LEU A 95 1.59 4.53 2.44
CA LEU A 95 2.80 5.32 2.22
C LEU A 95 2.58 6.83 2.37
N GLN A 96 1.47 7.34 1.86
CA GLN A 96 1.13 8.77 1.91
C GLN A 96 0.76 9.26 3.31
N ALA A 97 0.55 8.35 4.26
CA ALA A 97 0.24 8.65 5.66
C ALA A 97 1.47 8.53 6.59
N THR A 98 2.62 8.08 6.10
CA THR A 98 3.87 8.02 6.88
C THR A 98 4.56 9.38 6.90
N TYR A 99 5.27 9.68 8.00
CA TYR A 99 6.05 10.93 8.14
C TYR A 99 7.36 10.87 7.36
N GLU A 100 8.03 9.69 7.34
CA GLU A 100 9.35 9.47 6.75
C GLU A 100 9.32 8.40 5.64
N PRO A 101 8.65 8.63 4.50
CA PRO A 101 8.47 7.62 3.45
C PRO A 101 9.79 7.02 2.94
N ARG A 102 10.87 7.84 2.90
CA ARG A 102 12.21 7.37 2.50
C ARG A 102 12.74 6.29 3.44
N THR A 103 12.64 6.55 4.73
CA THR A 103 13.09 5.64 5.79
C THR A 103 12.24 4.38 5.83
N VAL A 104 10.93 4.52 5.68
CA VAL A 104 9.98 3.39 5.62
C VAL A 104 10.32 2.48 4.43
N LEU A 105 10.46 3.00 3.21
CA LEU A 105 10.82 2.21 2.02
C LEU A 105 12.16 1.50 2.17
N SER A 106 13.17 2.18 2.72
CA SER A 106 14.49 1.59 2.97
C SER A 106 14.41 0.45 3.98
N ASN A 107 13.64 0.61 5.06
CA ASN A 107 13.42 -0.45 6.05
C ASN A 107 12.64 -1.63 5.46
N MET A 108 11.59 -1.38 4.68
CA MET A 108 10.84 -2.45 4.01
C MET A 108 11.75 -3.35 3.17
N LEU A 109 12.65 -2.77 2.37
CA LEU A 109 13.59 -3.50 1.52
C LEU A 109 14.75 -4.14 2.31
N ARG A 110 15.09 -3.60 3.47
CA ARG A 110 16.03 -4.25 4.41
C ARG A 110 15.42 -5.49 5.07
N ILE A 111 14.13 -5.39 5.44
CA ILE A 111 13.38 -6.44 6.15
C ILE A 111 12.95 -7.55 5.20
N GLY A 112 12.49 -7.20 4.01
CA GLY A 112 11.97 -8.13 3.01
C GLY A 112 12.83 -8.22 1.75
N ARG A 113 12.74 -9.37 1.07
CA ARG A 113 13.36 -9.54 -0.26
C ARG A 113 12.69 -8.66 -1.30
N ARG A 114 11.39 -8.49 -1.20
CA ARG A 114 10.56 -7.62 -2.04
C ARG A 114 9.66 -6.76 -1.17
N ALA A 115 9.43 -5.54 -1.61
CA ALA A 115 8.41 -4.68 -1.03
C ALA A 115 7.28 -4.47 -2.05
N ILE A 116 6.03 -4.52 -1.60
CA ILE A 116 4.85 -4.21 -2.42
C ILE A 116 4.22 -2.95 -1.84
N VAL A 117 4.11 -1.91 -2.68
CA VAL A 117 3.61 -0.60 -2.23
C VAL A 117 2.48 -0.16 -3.13
N SER A 118 1.38 0.29 -2.56
CA SER A 118 0.31 0.96 -3.29
C SER A 118 -0.09 2.27 -2.62
N PHE A 119 -0.51 3.23 -3.43
CA PHE A 119 -0.96 4.54 -2.97
C PHE A 119 -1.89 5.21 -3.99
N PRO A 120 -2.77 6.13 -3.54
CA PRO A 120 -3.59 6.94 -4.42
C PRO A 120 -2.72 7.93 -5.20
N ASN A 121 -2.98 8.06 -6.50
CA ASN A 121 -2.23 8.97 -7.36
C ASN A 121 -2.82 10.37 -7.36
N PHE A 122 -2.21 11.28 -6.63
CA PHE A 122 -2.61 12.69 -6.62
C PHE A 122 -2.37 13.40 -7.97
N GLY A 123 -1.56 12.80 -8.87
CA GLY A 123 -1.29 13.30 -10.22
C GLY A 123 -2.38 13.04 -11.25
N HIS A 124 -3.50 12.40 -10.90
CA HIS A 124 -4.60 12.08 -11.80
C HIS A 124 -5.22 13.34 -12.43
N TRP A 125 -5.61 13.27 -13.71
CA TRP A 125 -6.11 14.43 -14.46
C TRP A 125 -7.33 15.12 -13.81
N ARG A 126 -8.23 14.37 -13.16
CA ARG A 126 -9.39 14.95 -12.46
C ARG A 126 -8.98 15.83 -11.29
N VAL A 127 -7.97 15.38 -10.52
CA VAL A 127 -7.40 16.15 -9.42
C VAL A 127 -6.81 17.45 -9.94
N ARG A 128 -6.00 17.37 -11.01
CA ARG A 128 -5.40 18.55 -11.66
C ARG A 128 -6.46 19.51 -12.20
N ALA A 129 -7.46 18.99 -12.88
CA ALA A 129 -8.55 19.81 -13.42
C ALA A 129 -9.35 20.48 -12.31
N HIS A 130 -9.64 19.77 -11.22
CA HIS A 130 -10.34 20.34 -10.08
C HIS A 130 -9.54 21.48 -9.44
N LEU A 131 -8.25 21.28 -9.18
CA LEU A 131 -7.36 22.31 -8.65
C LEU A 131 -7.26 23.51 -9.61
N LEU A 132 -7.11 23.25 -10.90
CA LEU A 132 -6.99 24.31 -11.91
C LEU A 132 -8.24 25.18 -12.05
N PHE A 133 -9.43 24.56 -12.08
CA PHE A 133 -10.67 25.27 -12.38
C PHE A 133 -11.42 25.72 -11.13
N ARG A 134 -11.24 25.06 -9.98
CA ARG A 134 -11.96 25.40 -8.75
C ARG A 134 -11.07 26.00 -7.65
N GLY A 135 -9.75 25.85 -7.77
CA GLY A 135 -8.80 26.35 -6.76
C GLY A 135 -8.96 25.74 -5.37
N ALA A 136 -9.62 24.57 -5.28
CA ALA A 136 -9.90 23.86 -4.03
C ALA A 136 -9.40 22.41 -4.09
N MET A 137 -9.07 21.83 -2.93
CA MET A 137 -8.69 20.42 -2.86
C MET A 137 -9.87 19.53 -3.24
N PRO A 138 -9.67 18.56 -4.13
CA PRO A 138 -10.73 17.65 -4.53
C PRO A 138 -10.99 16.60 -3.44
N VAL A 139 -12.27 16.32 -3.22
CA VAL A 139 -12.72 15.11 -2.53
C VAL A 139 -13.22 14.15 -3.60
N THR A 140 -12.64 12.96 -3.68
CA THR A 140 -12.93 11.93 -4.69
C THR A 140 -13.04 10.56 -4.02
N ASP A 141 -13.45 9.54 -4.77
CA ASP A 141 -13.52 8.17 -4.24
C ASP A 141 -12.16 7.63 -3.74
N THR A 142 -11.06 8.10 -4.35
CA THR A 142 -9.69 7.73 -3.97
C THR A 142 -9.03 8.69 -2.98
N LEU A 143 -9.52 9.94 -2.90
CA LEU A 143 -9.11 10.97 -1.95
C LEU A 143 -10.37 11.37 -1.16
N ALA A 144 -10.85 10.47 -0.30
CA ALA A 144 -12.17 10.52 0.29
C ALA A 144 -12.32 11.51 1.48
N TYR A 145 -11.24 12.21 1.83
CA TYR A 145 -11.20 13.09 3.01
C TYR A 145 -11.16 14.55 2.61
N GLU A 146 -11.73 15.39 3.44
CA GLU A 146 -11.50 16.83 3.38
C GLU A 146 -10.04 17.17 3.72
N TRP A 147 -9.55 18.30 3.23
CA TRP A 147 -8.14 18.67 3.41
C TRP A 147 -7.71 18.82 4.88
N TYR A 148 -8.65 19.11 5.78
CA TYR A 148 -8.42 19.29 7.22
C TYR A 148 -8.63 18.03 8.06
N ASP A 149 -9.15 16.94 7.47
CA ASP A 149 -9.49 15.68 8.15
C ASP A 149 -8.81 14.46 7.51
N THR A 150 -7.90 14.71 6.58
CA THR A 150 -7.19 13.64 5.86
C THR A 150 -6.06 13.05 6.67
N PRO A 151 -5.92 11.71 6.72
CA PRO A 151 -4.72 11.06 7.23
C PRO A 151 -3.53 11.19 6.27
N ASN A 152 -3.75 11.64 5.02
CA ASN A 152 -2.71 11.74 4.01
C ASN A 152 -1.83 12.95 4.26
N ILE A 153 -0.59 12.71 4.67
CA ILE A 153 0.41 13.77 4.93
C ILE A 153 1.09 14.18 3.61
N HIS A 154 1.32 13.22 2.72
CA HIS A 154 2.00 13.43 1.45
C HIS A 154 1.07 13.20 0.26
N PHE A 155 1.00 14.18 -0.63
CA PHE A 155 0.25 14.08 -1.89
C PHE A 155 1.14 13.48 -2.98
N CYS A 156 1.35 12.17 -2.91
CA CYS A 156 2.24 11.46 -3.80
C CYS A 156 1.63 11.26 -5.19
N THR A 157 2.44 11.47 -6.23
CA THR A 157 2.11 11.07 -7.60
C THR A 157 2.93 9.85 -8.01
N ILE A 158 2.48 9.11 -9.03
CA ILE A 158 3.27 7.99 -9.59
C ILE A 158 4.67 8.46 -10.00
N ARG A 159 4.79 9.65 -10.60
CA ARG A 159 6.08 10.22 -11.01
C ARG A 159 6.99 10.52 -9.80
N ASP A 160 6.44 11.10 -8.75
CA ASP A 160 7.22 11.41 -7.54
C ASP A 160 7.75 10.14 -6.88
N PHE A 161 6.91 9.12 -6.80
CA PHE A 161 7.32 7.81 -6.25
C PHE A 161 8.44 7.16 -7.08
N LEU A 162 8.33 7.16 -8.40
CA LEU A 162 9.39 6.62 -9.28
C LEU A 162 10.69 7.42 -9.18
N ASN A 163 10.61 8.75 -9.04
CA ASN A 163 11.78 9.59 -8.79
C ASN A 163 12.41 9.29 -7.43
N LEU A 164 11.61 9.12 -6.39
CA LEU A 164 12.08 8.72 -5.07
C LEU A 164 12.77 7.34 -5.13
N SER A 165 12.16 6.35 -5.77
CA SER A 165 12.73 5.01 -5.93
C SER A 165 14.10 5.07 -6.63
N ARG A 166 14.22 5.83 -7.73
CA ARG A 166 15.51 6.05 -8.42
C ARG A 166 16.54 6.71 -7.50
N SER A 167 16.14 7.70 -6.71
CA SER A 167 17.07 8.42 -5.80
C SER A 167 17.57 7.53 -4.65
N LEU A 168 16.84 6.49 -4.31
CA LEU A 168 17.19 5.50 -3.28
C LEU A 168 17.92 4.28 -3.85
N GLY A 169 18.14 4.19 -5.17
CA GLY A 169 18.72 3.01 -5.82
C GLY A 169 17.80 1.78 -5.76
N ILE A 170 16.48 2.00 -5.67
CA ILE A 170 15.50 0.92 -5.59
C ILE A 170 15.12 0.48 -7.01
N THR A 171 15.15 -0.82 -7.26
CA THR A 171 14.66 -1.41 -8.50
C THR A 171 13.15 -1.59 -8.44
N VAL A 172 12.44 -1.06 -9.42
CA VAL A 172 11.00 -1.30 -9.62
C VAL A 172 10.87 -2.51 -10.55
N GLU A 173 10.58 -3.69 -9.98
CA GLU A 173 10.40 -4.94 -10.76
C GLU A 173 9.07 -4.92 -11.53
N LYS A 174 8.04 -4.32 -10.97
CA LYS A 174 6.70 -4.25 -11.57
C LYS A 174 6.02 -2.94 -11.20
N SER A 175 5.34 -2.35 -12.19
CA SER A 175 4.53 -1.16 -12.04
C SER A 175 3.13 -1.43 -12.63
N ILE A 176 2.08 -1.22 -11.86
CA ILE A 176 0.70 -1.44 -12.27
C ILE A 176 -0.09 -0.17 -12.00
N ALA A 177 -0.75 0.31 -13.04
CA ALA A 177 -1.70 1.40 -12.96
C ALA A 177 -3.11 0.83 -12.69
N LEU A 178 -3.80 1.36 -11.70
CA LEU A 178 -5.13 0.93 -11.32
C LEU A 178 -6.14 2.06 -11.50
N ASP A 179 -7.36 1.70 -11.86
CA ASP A 179 -8.50 2.62 -11.80
C ASP A 179 -9.01 2.74 -10.33
N ARG A 180 -10.04 3.55 -10.13
CA ARG A 180 -10.67 3.76 -8.82
C ARG A 180 -11.25 2.49 -8.20
N ASP A 181 -11.64 1.51 -9.02
CA ASP A 181 -12.21 0.23 -8.58
C ASP A 181 -11.10 -0.82 -8.30
N GLY A 182 -9.83 -0.44 -8.46
CA GLY A 182 -8.67 -1.30 -8.28
C GLY A 182 -8.40 -2.24 -9.46
N LYS A 183 -9.04 -2.02 -10.62
CA LYS A 183 -8.79 -2.81 -11.83
C LYS A 183 -7.57 -2.29 -12.57
N VAL A 184 -6.84 -3.22 -13.19
CA VAL A 184 -5.66 -2.88 -13.99
C VAL A 184 -6.07 -2.09 -15.23
N LEU A 185 -5.46 -0.92 -15.38
CA LEU A 185 -5.60 -0.12 -16.59
C LEU A 185 -4.60 -0.61 -17.64
N PRO A 186 -5.06 -0.94 -18.86
CA PRO A 186 -4.20 -1.36 -19.97
C PRO A 186 -3.50 -0.14 -20.59
N LEU A 187 -2.70 0.55 -19.79
CA LEU A 187 -1.94 1.70 -20.24
C LEU A 187 -0.61 1.24 -20.85
N PRO A 188 -0.10 1.95 -21.88
CA PRO A 188 1.24 1.71 -22.38
C PRO A 188 2.26 1.94 -21.26
N ASP A 189 3.40 1.30 -21.35
CA ASP A 189 4.49 1.42 -20.36
C ASP A 189 5.15 2.81 -20.46
N CYS A 190 4.35 3.82 -20.16
CA CYS A 190 4.67 5.24 -20.22
C CYS A 190 4.30 5.89 -18.89
N GLU A 191 5.31 6.23 -18.13
CA GLU A 191 5.19 6.88 -16.81
C GLU A 191 4.25 8.10 -16.84
N GLY A 192 4.33 8.92 -17.87
CA GLY A 192 3.52 10.12 -18.01
C GLY A 192 2.03 9.83 -18.17
N ILE A 193 1.69 8.78 -18.93
CA ILE A 193 0.31 8.35 -19.16
C ILE A 193 -0.27 7.73 -17.90
N ALA A 194 0.47 6.83 -17.26
CA ALA A 194 0.06 6.24 -15.98
C ALA A 194 -0.15 7.33 -14.92
N ASN A 195 0.75 8.31 -14.82
CA ASN A 195 0.64 9.42 -13.88
C ASN A 195 -0.58 10.33 -14.14
N LEU A 196 -1.09 10.37 -15.38
CA LEU A 196 -2.24 11.21 -15.75
C LEU A 196 -3.57 10.47 -15.58
N PHE A 197 -3.62 9.17 -15.87
CA PHE A 197 -4.88 8.44 -15.98
C PHE A 197 -5.11 7.38 -14.91
N ALA A 198 -4.09 6.95 -14.16
CA ALA A 198 -4.29 6.02 -13.07
C ALA A 198 -4.78 6.74 -11.80
N ASP A 199 -5.79 6.17 -11.16
CA ASP A 199 -6.27 6.62 -9.84
C ASP A 199 -5.33 6.15 -8.73
N GLN A 200 -4.66 4.99 -8.91
CA GLN A 200 -3.74 4.40 -7.95
C GLN A 200 -2.52 3.78 -8.67
N GLY A 201 -1.38 3.78 -7.97
CA GLY A 201 -0.18 3.05 -8.37
C GLY A 201 0.06 1.85 -7.45
N LEU A 202 0.47 0.70 -8.03
CA LEU A 202 0.90 -0.49 -7.31
C LEU A 202 2.27 -0.92 -7.86
N PHE A 203 3.23 -1.09 -6.98
CA PHE A 203 4.63 -1.33 -7.32
C PHE A 203 5.20 -2.53 -6.57
N VAL A 204 5.98 -3.35 -7.27
CA VAL A 204 6.85 -4.36 -6.66
C VAL A 204 8.28 -3.86 -6.75
N LEU A 205 8.93 -3.79 -5.61
CA LEU A 205 10.25 -3.24 -5.42
C LEU A 205 11.23 -4.31 -4.96
N ALA A 206 12.47 -4.22 -5.42
CA ALA A 206 13.59 -5.02 -4.93
C ALA A 206 14.81 -4.13 -4.65
N GLN A 207 15.70 -4.59 -3.79
CA GLN A 207 17.01 -4.00 -3.60
C GLN A 207 17.94 -4.52 -4.71
N ILE A 208 18.82 -3.64 -5.25
CA ILE A 208 19.87 -4.03 -6.22
C ILE A 208 20.90 -4.93 -5.55
#